data_22575496ee1a7f94e8310902e7924dca
#
_entry.id   22575496ee1a7f94e8310902e7924dca
#
_cell.length_a   1.000
_cell.length_b   1.000
_cell.length_c   1.000
_cell.angle_alpha   90.00
_cell.angle_beta   90.00
_cell.angle_gamma   90.00
#
_symmetry.space_group_name_H-M   'P 1'
#
loop_
_entity.id
_entity.type
_entity.pdbx_description
1 polymer ?
#
loop_
_entity_poly.entity_id
_entity_poly.type
_entity_poly.pdbx_seq_one_letter_code
_entity_poly.pdbx_strand_id
1 'polypeptide(L)'
;MVVKRGENTMKYPVPLLRTRQDYFDLFKKINQPLQPFYRASGAQIDYIHQGVGYGNKIAGMEGFSRVLWGAGPAIDQLDERWLKLILSGIKAGTDPSHPDYWGEIHERDQRMVEMPAMLLALYHHEQLLWKKLDTGEKSQIIHWFSQIFEYECADGNWQFFKIIVGTIIQKFGYPVKESALKEAFDNIENCYLQNGWYRDSSRGRQDYYNPFAFHYYGLIYSVLEPEKPISQIYKNRAIDFSRDYIHFFAEDGANVPFGRSMIYRFAVSSFWSAMLWADLLPFKLGEIKGLVNRNIRWWMQKEIFDEKGILNIGYTYPQLTLTEPYNSTLSPLWLNKIFLLLALPEDHEYWTAKEMPMPIREGTKLLSEANLLIQHDNGHTFFLNAGQLGPNFHTLTNEKYLKFAYSSQFGFSIPRANQLKAEMAMDSMLGIQRVDTYITTSFKNESIKTYGQFIVRNNVRDIVCKKEVLASTWEPTLQAKIRTWLIPFEGWQIRVHKVELDTEYVLYETGFAIECSPEKEGIIIEEDKENYRVSEAGFSGIICLSDDTIKRKSTAIMGLPNTNLMTWENTFIPGLEGTFGKGTHWLGTGVVAHQDRDYSLEVWNNRPKIDFDGTTGLTIQNKNNKKRLKLC
;
A
#
# COMPACT_ATOMS: atom_id res chain seq x y z
N MET A 1 13.90 27.79 -27.15
CA MET A 1 13.70 26.60 -28.00
C MET A 1 12.65 25.76 -27.27
N VAL A 2 11.37 25.91 -27.61
CA VAL A 2 10.26 25.16 -26.98
C VAL A 2 10.26 23.79 -27.64
N VAL A 3 10.72 22.79 -26.90
CA VAL A 3 10.55 21.40 -27.32
C VAL A 3 9.06 21.08 -27.13
N LYS A 4 8.31 21.05 -28.24
CA LYS A 4 6.98 20.44 -28.26
C LYS A 4 7.14 19.01 -27.74
N ARG A 5 6.64 18.72 -26.51
CA ARG A 5 6.41 17.34 -26.07
C ARG A 5 5.43 16.74 -27.07
N GLY A 6 5.96 15.92 -27.98
CA GLY A 6 5.17 15.06 -28.83
C GLY A 6 4.33 14.10 -27.99
N GLU A 7 3.27 13.63 -28.63
CA GLU A 7 2.37 12.60 -28.14
C GLU A 7 3.07 11.63 -27.18
N ASN A 8 2.46 11.41 -26.03
CA ASN A 8 2.93 10.52 -24.97
C ASN A 8 3.00 9.07 -25.53
N THR A 9 4.02 8.80 -26.32
CA THR A 9 4.32 7.42 -26.73
C THR A 9 4.71 6.69 -25.46
N MET A 10 3.80 5.87 -24.94
CA MET A 10 4.08 4.99 -23.79
C MET A 10 5.44 4.34 -24.02
N LYS A 11 6.40 4.63 -23.16
CA LYS A 11 7.80 4.14 -23.24
C LYS A 11 7.84 2.61 -23.29
N TYR A 12 6.77 1.98 -22.77
CA TYR A 12 6.59 0.53 -22.75
C TYR A 12 5.17 0.16 -23.18
N PRO A 13 5.00 -0.79 -24.14
CA PRO A 13 3.68 -1.26 -24.53
C PRO A 13 2.98 -1.97 -23.36
N VAL A 14 1.67 -1.73 -23.24
CA VAL A 14 0.82 -2.38 -22.24
C VAL A 14 0.74 -3.88 -22.56
N PRO A 15 1.02 -4.79 -21.60
CA PRO A 15 1.03 -6.22 -21.86
C PRO A 15 -0.38 -6.77 -22.13
N LEU A 16 -0.48 -7.74 -23.05
CA LEU A 16 -1.76 -8.37 -23.39
C LEU A 16 -2.28 -9.27 -22.25
N LEU A 17 -1.41 -10.08 -21.63
CA LEU A 17 -1.70 -10.98 -20.50
C LEU A 17 -2.84 -11.99 -20.80
N ARG A 18 -2.85 -12.55 -21.98
CA ARG A 18 -3.86 -13.53 -22.41
C ARG A 18 -3.44 -14.97 -22.15
N THR A 19 -2.15 -15.27 -22.36
CA THR A 19 -1.55 -16.60 -22.34
C THR A 19 -0.45 -16.71 -21.30
N ARG A 20 -0.03 -17.94 -20.98
CA ARG A 20 1.14 -18.19 -20.11
C ARG A 20 2.40 -17.50 -20.67
N GLN A 21 2.56 -17.51 -22.00
CA GLN A 21 3.69 -16.86 -22.67
C GLN A 21 3.70 -15.34 -22.46
N ASP A 22 2.54 -14.68 -22.48
CA ASP A 22 2.47 -13.22 -22.23
C ASP A 22 2.97 -12.86 -20.81
N TYR A 23 2.68 -13.69 -19.80
CA TYR A 23 3.19 -13.50 -18.44
C TYR A 23 4.69 -13.78 -18.34
N PHE A 24 5.18 -14.79 -19.05
CA PHE A 24 6.60 -15.07 -19.11
C PHE A 24 7.37 -13.94 -19.82
N ASP A 25 6.81 -13.38 -20.89
CA ASP A 25 7.38 -12.22 -21.58
C ASP A 25 7.39 -10.98 -20.69
N LEU A 26 6.36 -10.77 -19.87
CA LEU A 26 6.35 -9.71 -18.87
C LEU A 26 7.42 -9.95 -17.78
N PHE A 27 7.57 -11.19 -17.30
CA PHE A 27 8.65 -11.56 -16.38
C PHE A 27 10.03 -11.22 -16.95
N LYS A 28 10.29 -11.62 -18.21
CA LYS A 28 11.54 -11.28 -18.91
C LYS A 28 11.73 -9.77 -19.02
N LYS A 29 10.70 -9.05 -19.43
CA LYS A 29 10.74 -7.59 -19.58
C LYS A 29 11.16 -6.88 -18.29
N ILE A 30 10.69 -7.34 -17.14
CA ILE A 30 10.99 -6.74 -15.83
C ILE A 30 12.39 -7.12 -15.34
N ASN A 31 12.82 -8.37 -15.57
CA ASN A 31 14.02 -8.92 -14.92
C ASN A 31 15.25 -9.00 -15.84
N GLN A 32 15.06 -9.09 -17.16
CA GLN A 32 16.17 -9.15 -18.11
C GLN A 32 17.09 -7.90 -18.08
N PRO A 33 16.60 -6.66 -17.88
CA PRO A 33 17.44 -5.49 -17.73
C PRO A 33 18.44 -5.55 -16.56
N LEU A 34 18.19 -6.40 -15.57
CA LEU A 34 19.09 -6.62 -14.43
C LEU A 34 20.29 -7.50 -14.75
N GLN A 35 20.24 -8.28 -15.85
CA GLN A 35 21.31 -9.25 -16.17
C GLN A 35 22.72 -8.67 -16.23
N PRO A 36 22.96 -7.47 -16.80
CA PRO A 36 24.31 -6.87 -16.83
C PRO A 36 24.86 -6.52 -15.45
N PHE A 37 24.02 -6.45 -14.43
CA PHE A 37 24.37 -6.03 -13.08
C PHE A 37 24.58 -7.20 -12.10
N TYR A 38 24.37 -8.44 -12.55
CA TYR A 38 24.75 -9.59 -11.73
C TYR A 38 26.26 -9.68 -11.62
N ARG A 39 26.74 -9.94 -10.42
CA ARG A 39 28.15 -10.31 -10.23
C ARG A 39 28.47 -11.60 -10.98
N ALA A 40 29.73 -11.81 -11.27
CA ALA A 40 30.18 -13.01 -12.01
C ALA A 40 29.74 -14.34 -11.35
N SER A 41 29.64 -14.36 -10.02
CA SER A 41 29.14 -15.50 -9.24
C SER A 41 27.63 -15.71 -9.38
N GLY A 42 26.87 -14.67 -9.72
CA GLY A 42 25.41 -14.65 -9.69
C GLY A 42 24.79 -14.29 -8.33
N ALA A 43 25.56 -14.27 -7.23
CA ALA A 43 25.04 -14.17 -5.87
C ALA A 43 24.43 -12.82 -5.50
N GLN A 44 24.70 -11.76 -6.26
CA GLN A 44 24.28 -10.40 -5.97
C GLN A 44 24.02 -9.61 -7.26
N ILE A 45 23.15 -8.60 -7.17
CA ILE A 45 22.91 -7.62 -8.22
C ILE A 45 23.50 -6.27 -7.80
N ASP A 46 24.49 -5.78 -8.53
CA ASP A 46 25.16 -4.50 -8.28
C ASP A 46 24.44 -3.34 -8.99
N TYR A 47 23.18 -3.10 -8.60
CA TYR A 47 22.36 -1.98 -9.06
C TYR A 47 21.76 -1.25 -7.86
N ILE A 48 22.64 -0.59 -7.08
CA ILE A 48 22.25 0.11 -5.85
C ILE A 48 22.54 1.59 -6.01
N HIS A 49 21.48 2.41 -5.94
CA HIS A 49 21.54 3.86 -6.14
C HIS A 49 21.10 4.67 -4.92
N GLN A 50 20.78 3.99 -3.81
CA GLN A 50 20.39 4.62 -2.55
C GLN A 50 20.74 3.73 -1.37
N GLY A 51 20.93 4.37 -0.21
CA GLY A 51 21.19 3.68 1.05
C GLY A 51 19.97 2.93 1.59
N VAL A 52 20.24 1.87 2.34
CA VAL A 52 19.24 1.08 3.08
C VAL A 52 19.83 0.64 4.41
N GLY A 53 18.99 0.44 5.42
CA GLY A 53 19.42 0.18 6.80
C GLY A 53 20.32 -1.05 6.99
N TYR A 54 20.21 -2.07 6.13
CA TYR A 54 21.01 -3.32 6.18
C TYR A 54 22.22 -3.35 5.23
N GLY A 55 22.47 -2.27 4.49
CA GLY A 55 23.67 -2.11 3.65
C GLY A 55 23.58 -2.74 2.26
N ASN A 56 24.51 -2.32 1.38
CA ASN A 56 24.45 -2.59 -0.06
C ASN A 56 24.65 -4.06 -0.42
N LYS A 57 25.48 -4.79 0.34
CA LYS A 57 25.72 -6.22 0.09
C LYS A 57 24.44 -7.04 0.22
N ILE A 58 23.68 -6.79 1.30
CA ILE A 58 22.41 -7.47 1.53
C ILE A 58 21.36 -6.98 0.53
N ALA A 59 21.37 -5.68 0.13
CA ALA A 59 20.51 -5.18 -0.93
C ALA A 59 20.75 -5.86 -2.29
N GLY A 60 22.01 -6.17 -2.63
CA GLY A 60 22.35 -6.94 -3.83
C GLY A 60 21.83 -8.39 -3.77
N MET A 61 21.93 -9.04 -2.61
CA MET A 61 21.32 -10.35 -2.35
C MET A 61 19.78 -10.29 -2.41
N GLU A 62 19.17 -9.26 -1.84
CA GLU A 62 17.74 -9.01 -1.93
C GLU A 62 17.27 -8.99 -3.39
N GLY A 63 17.99 -8.26 -4.24
CA GLY A 63 17.69 -8.22 -5.67
C GLY A 63 17.75 -9.60 -6.32
N PHE A 64 18.80 -10.36 -6.06
CA PHE A 64 18.95 -11.74 -6.53
C PHE A 64 17.75 -12.62 -6.09
N SER A 65 17.46 -12.63 -4.79
CA SER A 65 16.39 -13.42 -4.22
C SER A 65 15.02 -13.05 -4.78
N ARG A 66 14.72 -11.75 -4.89
CA ARG A 66 13.39 -11.29 -5.32
C ARG A 66 13.06 -11.59 -6.77
N VAL A 67 14.07 -11.72 -7.62
CA VAL A 67 13.88 -12.25 -8.98
C VAL A 67 13.39 -13.70 -8.93
N LEU A 68 13.81 -14.49 -7.94
CA LEU A 68 13.47 -15.91 -7.83
C LEU A 68 12.01 -16.18 -7.51
N TRP A 69 11.27 -15.20 -6.94
CA TRP A 69 9.81 -15.32 -6.80
C TRP A 69 9.10 -15.56 -8.15
N GLY A 70 9.67 -15.07 -9.25
CA GLY A 70 9.14 -15.31 -10.59
C GLY A 70 9.96 -16.33 -11.38
N ALA A 71 11.29 -16.31 -11.24
CA ALA A 71 12.16 -17.25 -11.94
C ALA A 71 11.95 -18.71 -11.47
N GLY A 72 11.70 -18.94 -10.18
CA GLY A 72 11.38 -20.27 -9.65
C GLY A 72 10.15 -20.91 -10.35
N PRO A 73 8.98 -20.27 -10.32
CA PRO A 73 7.80 -20.74 -11.03
C PRO A 73 7.95 -20.87 -12.55
N ALA A 74 8.84 -20.08 -13.17
CA ALA A 74 9.06 -20.05 -14.62
C ALA A 74 10.25 -20.91 -15.09
N ILE A 75 10.86 -21.70 -14.23
CA ILE A 75 12.18 -22.29 -14.45
C ILE A 75 12.25 -23.20 -15.67
N ASP A 76 11.14 -23.87 -16.00
CA ASP A 76 10.97 -24.71 -17.18
C ASP A 76 11.05 -23.94 -18.51
N GLN A 77 10.86 -22.62 -18.47
CA GLN A 77 10.93 -21.71 -19.61
C GLN A 77 12.23 -20.90 -19.66
N LEU A 78 13.06 -21.01 -18.60
CA LEU A 78 14.32 -20.29 -18.52
C LEU A 78 15.40 -20.98 -19.34
N ASP A 79 16.27 -20.19 -19.96
CA ASP A 79 17.43 -20.71 -20.67
C ASP A 79 18.54 -21.20 -19.69
N GLU A 80 19.51 -21.92 -20.25
CA GLU A 80 20.59 -22.52 -19.49
C GLU A 80 21.46 -21.47 -18.75
N ARG A 81 21.54 -20.25 -19.28
CA ARG A 81 22.24 -19.14 -18.65
C ARG A 81 21.59 -18.73 -17.33
N TRP A 82 20.25 -18.64 -17.30
CA TRP A 82 19.52 -18.35 -16.08
C TRP A 82 19.67 -19.46 -15.04
N LEU A 83 19.55 -20.73 -15.45
CA LEU A 83 19.71 -21.88 -14.56
C LEU A 83 21.10 -21.91 -13.92
N LYS A 84 22.13 -21.66 -14.74
CA LYS A 84 23.52 -21.56 -14.24
C LYS A 84 23.68 -20.40 -13.27
N LEU A 85 23.12 -19.24 -13.58
CA LEU A 85 23.20 -18.04 -12.74
C LEU A 85 22.57 -18.29 -11.36
N ILE A 86 21.39 -18.92 -11.31
CA ILE A 86 20.68 -19.26 -10.07
C ILE A 86 21.52 -20.21 -9.22
N LEU A 87 21.99 -21.32 -9.81
CA LEU A 87 22.78 -22.31 -9.08
C LEU A 87 24.12 -21.74 -8.58
N SER A 88 24.86 -21.04 -9.44
CA SER A 88 26.15 -20.45 -9.06
C SER A 88 25.96 -19.38 -7.98
N GLY A 89 24.88 -18.58 -8.07
CA GLY A 89 24.55 -17.55 -7.10
C GLY A 89 24.26 -18.11 -5.71
N ILE A 90 23.43 -19.15 -5.62
CA ILE A 90 23.12 -19.80 -4.34
C ILE A 90 24.38 -20.45 -3.74
N LYS A 91 25.17 -21.15 -4.55
CA LYS A 91 26.43 -21.78 -4.11
C LYS A 91 27.41 -20.74 -3.55
N ALA A 92 27.69 -19.70 -4.32
CA ALA A 92 28.62 -18.64 -3.92
C ALA A 92 28.13 -17.85 -2.70
N GLY A 93 26.83 -17.57 -2.66
CA GLY A 93 26.23 -16.82 -1.55
C GLY A 93 26.20 -17.57 -0.22
N THR A 94 26.17 -18.90 -0.26
CA THR A 94 26.18 -19.75 0.96
C THR A 94 27.57 -20.29 1.34
N ASP A 95 28.60 -20.05 0.52
CA ASP A 95 29.96 -20.52 0.78
C ASP A 95 30.79 -19.49 1.57
N PRO A 96 31.14 -19.77 2.85
CA PRO A 96 31.94 -18.84 3.66
C PRO A 96 33.32 -18.49 3.08
N SER A 97 33.84 -19.31 2.19
CA SER A 97 35.14 -19.07 1.53
C SER A 97 35.04 -18.21 0.28
N HIS A 98 33.82 -18.01 -0.25
CA HIS A 98 33.62 -17.26 -1.48
C HIS A 98 33.56 -15.73 -1.22
N PRO A 99 34.18 -14.87 -2.06
CA PRO A 99 34.13 -13.41 -1.89
C PRO A 99 32.70 -12.83 -1.83
N ASP A 100 31.76 -13.45 -2.52
CA ASP A 100 30.33 -13.03 -2.55
C ASP A 100 29.46 -13.74 -1.51
N TYR A 101 30.09 -14.40 -0.52
CA TYR A 101 29.36 -14.99 0.61
C TYR A 101 28.39 -13.98 1.23
N TRP A 102 27.13 -14.34 1.44
CA TRP A 102 26.12 -13.42 1.99
C TRP A 102 26.36 -13.04 3.45
N GLY A 103 27.20 -13.81 4.17
CA GLY A 103 27.55 -13.60 5.58
C GLY A 103 26.62 -14.40 6.51
N GLU A 104 26.99 -14.39 7.79
CA GLU A 104 26.20 -15.01 8.85
C GLU A 104 24.92 -14.23 9.13
N ILE A 105 23.87 -14.95 9.58
CA ILE A 105 22.59 -14.38 9.97
C ILE A 105 22.70 -13.79 11.38
N HIS A 106 21.86 -12.79 11.66
CA HIS A 106 21.72 -12.17 12.98
C HIS A 106 20.24 -12.03 13.35
N GLU A 107 19.97 -11.49 14.55
CA GLU A 107 18.62 -11.23 15.02
C GLU A 107 17.88 -10.25 14.08
N ARG A 108 16.68 -10.61 13.66
CA ARG A 108 15.81 -9.79 12.79
C ARG A 108 16.47 -9.35 11.48
N ASP A 109 17.22 -10.23 10.89
CA ASP A 109 18.07 -9.98 9.72
C ASP A 109 17.26 -9.97 8.42
N GLN A 110 17.52 -8.99 7.55
CA GLN A 110 16.88 -8.91 6.22
C GLN A 110 17.10 -10.18 5.39
N ARG A 111 18.22 -10.89 5.55
CA ARG A 111 18.50 -12.14 4.83
C ARG A 111 17.46 -13.21 5.10
N MET A 112 16.81 -13.21 6.29
CA MET A 112 15.73 -14.14 6.61
C MET A 112 14.50 -13.93 5.69
N VAL A 113 14.24 -12.67 5.30
CA VAL A 113 13.14 -12.30 4.38
C VAL A 113 13.34 -12.90 2.99
N GLU A 114 14.60 -13.03 2.58
CA GLU A 114 14.99 -13.43 1.24
C GLU A 114 15.13 -14.96 1.08
N MET A 115 15.30 -15.70 2.17
CA MET A 115 15.49 -17.17 2.17
C MET A 115 14.36 -17.95 1.48
N PRO A 116 13.06 -17.65 1.72
CA PRO A 116 11.97 -18.45 1.15
C PRO A 116 11.98 -18.51 -0.38
N ALA A 117 12.27 -17.39 -1.06
CA ALA A 117 12.29 -17.35 -2.52
C ALA A 117 13.35 -18.29 -3.12
N MET A 118 14.53 -18.31 -2.51
CA MET A 118 15.65 -19.13 -2.96
C MET A 118 15.38 -20.63 -2.78
N LEU A 119 14.91 -21.03 -1.59
CA LEU A 119 14.58 -22.44 -1.34
C LEU A 119 13.39 -22.91 -2.15
N LEU A 120 12.37 -22.06 -2.32
CA LEU A 120 11.21 -22.40 -3.13
C LEU A 120 11.61 -22.59 -4.61
N ALA A 121 12.52 -21.76 -5.14
CA ALA A 121 13.04 -21.93 -6.49
C ALA A 121 13.78 -23.26 -6.65
N LEU A 122 14.60 -23.66 -5.67
CA LEU A 122 15.28 -24.97 -5.68
C LEU A 122 14.28 -26.14 -5.60
N TYR A 123 13.18 -25.96 -4.88
CA TYR A 123 12.15 -26.98 -4.68
C TYR A 123 11.20 -27.13 -5.88
N HIS A 124 10.76 -26.02 -6.50
CA HIS A 124 9.80 -26.04 -7.62
C HIS A 124 10.24 -26.95 -8.76
N HIS A 125 11.52 -26.95 -9.08
CA HIS A 125 12.09 -27.77 -10.15
C HIS A 125 13.36 -28.49 -9.67
N GLU A 126 13.17 -29.36 -8.68
CA GLU A 126 14.23 -30.10 -8.01
C GLU A 126 15.20 -30.80 -8.99
N GLN A 127 14.68 -31.36 -10.08
CA GLN A 127 15.50 -32.05 -11.09
C GLN A 127 16.47 -31.10 -11.81
N LEU A 128 16.07 -29.88 -12.05
CA LEU A 128 16.86 -28.89 -12.82
C LEU A 128 17.86 -28.14 -11.93
N LEU A 129 17.60 -28.02 -10.64
CA LEU A 129 18.41 -27.25 -9.71
C LEU A 129 18.98 -28.11 -8.58
N TRP A 130 18.15 -28.53 -7.61
CA TRP A 130 18.60 -29.21 -6.40
C TRP A 130 19.36 -30.52 -6.67
N LYS A 131 18.89 -31.33 -7.63
CA LYS A 131 19.55 -32.61 -7.98
C LYS A 131 20.83 -32.45 -8.80
N LYS A 132 21.14 -31.26 -9.27
CA LYS A 132 22.42 -30.95 -9.94
C LYS A 132 23.56 -30.68 -8.96
N LEU A 133 23.23 -30.42 -7.70
CA LEU A 133 24.19 -30.15 -6.63
C LEU A 133 24.77 -31.46 -6.11
N ASP A 134 26.05 -31.46 -5.78
CA ASP A 134 26.71 -32.55 -5.06
C ASP A 134 26.35 -32.55 -3.57
N THR A 135 26.77 -33.56 -2.82
CA THR A 135 26.45 -33.71 -1.39
C THR A 135 27.04 -32.60 -0.55
N GLY A 136 28.28 -32.14 -0.86
CA GLY A 136 28.92 -31.05 -0.15
C GLY A 136 28.21 -29.71 -0.33
N GLU A 137 27.87 -29.40 -1.59
CA GLU A 137 27.10 -28.21 -1.95
C GLU A 137 25.74 -28.16 -1.27
N LYS A 138 25.01 -29.29 -1.27
CA LYS A 138 23.74 -29.44 -0.56
C LYS A 138 23.89 -29.19 0.93
N SER A 139 24.87 -29.81 1.56
CA SER A 139 25.12 -29.64 3.01
C SER A 139 25.46 -28.19 3.36
N GLN A 140 26.29 -27.52 2.56
CA GLN A 140 26.64 -26.12 2.71
C GLN A 140 25.40 -25.22 2.61
N ILE A 141 24.58 -25.40 1.58
CA ILE A 141 23.34 -24.64 1.37
C ILE A 141 22.40 -24.82 2.55
N ILE A 142 22.12 -26.08 2.95
CA ILE A 142 21.24 -26.37 4.10
C ILE A 142 21.80 -25.75 5.39
N HIS A 143 23.12 -25.84 5.62
CA HIS A 143 23.73 -25.24 6.80
C HIS A 143 23.48 -23.72 6.87
N TRP A 144 23.66 -23.01 5.74
CA TRP A 144 23.42 -21.56 5.70
C TRP A 144 21.95 -21.20 5.95
N PHE A 145 21.01 -21.89 5.32
CA PHE A 145 19.57 -21.64 5.51
C PHE A 145 19.09 -22.02 6.91
N SER A 146 19.70 -23.03 7.53
CA SER A 146 19.31 -23.49 8.88
C SER A 146 19.63 -22.48 9.98
N GLN A 147 20.50 -21.49 9.74
CA GLN A 147 20.77 -20.43 10.70
C GLN A 147 19.52 -19.65 11.12
N ILE A 148 18.47 -19.58 10.26
CA ILE A 148 17.23 -18.90 10.59
C ILE A 148 16.56 -19.44 11.86
N PHE A 149 16.84 -20.68 12.26
CA PHE A 149 16.28 -21.29 13.45
C PHE A 149 17.00 -20.92 14.74
N GLU A 150 18.20 -20.35 14.64
CA GLU A 150 19.01 -19.97 15.80
C GLU A 150 18.81 -18.51 16.21
N TYR A 151 18.23 -17.70 15.33
CA TYR A 151 18.03 -16.28 15.56
C TYR A 151 16.57 -15.89 15.60
N GLU A 152 16.26 -14.77 16.28
CA GLU A 152 14.92 -14.22 16.38
C GLU A 152 14.47 -13.63 15.03
N CYS A 153 13.32 -14.09 14.52
CA CYS A 153 12.58 -13.36 13.48
C CYS A 153 11.67 -12.31 14.14
N ALA A 154 11.39 -11.22 13.44
CA ALA A 154 10.38 -10.29 13.89
C ALA A 154 9.01 -10.98 14.04
N ASP A 155 8.21 -10.52 15.01
CA ASP A 155 6.83 -10.96 15.17
C ASP A 155 5.99 -10.66 13.92
N GLY A 156 4.96 -11.46 13.68
CA GLY A 156 4.02 -11.28 12.59
C GLY A 156 4.44 -12.03 11.33
N ASN A 157 4.28 -11.40 10.17
CA ASN A 157 4.47 -12.07 8.89
C ASN A 157 5.85 -12.70 8.69
N TRP A 158 6.89 -12.23 9.36
CA TRP A 158 8.26 -12.78 9.26
C TRP A 158 8.37 -14.23 9.75
N GLN A 159 7.49 -14.68 10.61
CA GLN A 159 7.49 -16.05 11.09
C GLN A 159 7.21 -17.07 9.97
N PHE A 160 6.52 -16.65 8.92
CA PHE A 160 6.35 -17.48 7.73
C PHE A 160 7.68 -17.79 7.01
N PHE A 161 8.71 -16.95 7.17
CA PHE A 161 10.03 -17.25 6.59
C PHE A 161 10.62 -18.50 7.23
N LYS A 162 10.58 -18.61 8.57
CA LYS A 162 10.98 -19.84 9.30
C LYS A 162 10.15 -21.05 8.86
N ILE A 163 8.83 -20.87 8.76
CA ILE A 163 7.89 -21.95 8.41
C ILE A 163 8.22 -22.49 7.01
N ILE A 164 8.34 -21.62 5.99
CA ILE A 164 8.60 -22.05 4.61
C ILE A 164 10.00 -22.65 4.47
N VAL A 165 11.02 -22.01 5.04
CA VAL A 165 12.40 -22.52 5.03
C VAL A 165 12.46 -23.90 5.67
N GLY A 166 11.87 -24.06 6.86
CA GLY A 166 11.86 -25.34 7.57
C GLY A 166 11.11 -26.44 6.81
N THR A 167 9.95 -26.10 6.26
CA THR A 167 9.16 -27.05 5.45
C THR A 167 9.96 -27.56 4.25
N ILE A 168 10.66 -26.68 3.51
CA ILE A 168 11.41 -27.10 2.34
C ILE A 168 12.66 -27.91 2.73
N ILE A 169 13.36 -27.52 3.81
CA ILE A 169 14.51 -28.27 4.33
C ILE A 169 14.10 -29.71 4.71
N GLN A 170 12.95 -29.88 5.38
CA GLN A 170 12.40 -31.20 5.70
C GLN A 170 12.07 -32.01 4.43
N LYS A 171 11.51 -31.35 3.39
CA LYS A 171 11.22 -32.01 2.10
C LYS A 171 12.48 -32.47 1.36
N PHE A 172 13.60 -31.77 1.56
CA PHE A 172 14.90 -32.20 1.08
C PHE A 172 15.54 -33.33 1.93
N GLY A 173 14.88 -33.75 3.02
CA GLY A 173 15.33 -34.85 3.88
C GLY A 173 16.32 -34.45 4.98
N TYR A 174 16.41 -33.16 5.30
CA TYR A 174 17.28 -32.67 6.38
C TYR A 174 16.48 -32.31 7.65
N PRO A 175 17.09 -32.47 8.83
CA PRO A 175 16.43 -32.13 10.09
C PRO A 175 16.31 -30.62 10.26
N VAL A 176 15.30 -30.21 11.03
CA VAL A 176 15.06 -28.83 11.44
C VAL A 176 14.80 -28.74 12.94
N LYS A 177 14.93 -27.58 13.53
CA LYS A 177 14.63 -27.31 14.94
C LYS A 177 13.10 -27.17 15.12
N GLU A 178 12.44 -28.27 15.44
CA GLU A 178 10.97 -28.36 15.58
C GLU A 178 10.39 -27.34 16.56
N SER A 179 11.11 -27.02 17.66
CA SER A 179 10.66 -26.00 18.61
C SER A 179 10.54 -24.62 17.96
N ALA A 180 11.51 -24.24 17.09
CA ALA A 180 11.48 -22.96 16.39
C ALA A 180 10.34 -22.87 15.37
N LEU A 181 9.99 -23.99 14.72
CA LEU A 181 8.82 -24.05 13.83
C LEU A 181 7.53 -23.92 14.63
N LYS A 182 7.41 -24.64 15.75
CA LYS A 182 6.23 -24.53 16.62
C LYS A 182 6.01 -23.09 17.10
N GLU A 183 7.07 -22.44 17.59
CA GLU A 183 7.02 -21.04 18.02
C GLU A 183 6.58 -20.10 16.88
N ALA A 184 7.06 -20.34 15.66
CA ALA A 184 6.68 -19.56 14.49
C ALA A 184 5.18 -19.72 14.17
N PHE A 185 4.64 -20.94 14.19
CA PHE A 185 3.21 -21.19 14.02
C PHE A 185 2.37 -20.54 15.12
N ASP A 186 2.77 -20.70 16.39
CA ASP A 186 2.07 -20.08 17.52
C ASP A 186 2.03 -18.55 17.38
N ASN A 187 3.11 -17.93 16.91
CA ASN A 187 3.15 -16.48 16.66
C ASN A 187 2.17 -16.06 15.54
N ILE A 188 2.14 -16.79 14.41
CA ILE A 188 1.17 -16.53 13.34
C ILE A 188 -0.27 -16.65 13.82
N GLU A 189 -0.58 -17.67 14.63
CA GLU A 189 -1.93 -17.85 15.18
C GLU A 189 -2.31 -16.71 16.13
N ASN A 190 -1.37 -16.18 16.91
CA ASN A 190 -1.58 -15.01 17.76
C ASN A 190 -1.80 -13.70 16.98
N CYS A 191 -1.41 -13.66 15.72
CA CYS A 191 -1.67 -12.52 14.82
C CYS A 191 -3.06 -12.57 14.20
N TYR A 192 -3.73 -13.73 14.19
CA TYR A 192 -5.05 -13.87 13.58
C TYR A 192 -6.11 -13.08 14.36
N LEU A 193 -6.97 -12.39 13.65
CA LEU A 193 -8.10 -11.65 14.20
C LEU A 193 -9.41 -12.45 13.98
N GLN A 194 -10.06 -12.21 12.86
CA GLN A 194 -11.26 -12.91 12.39
C GLN A 194 -11.46 -12.60 10.89
N ASN A 195 -12.40 -13.29 10.24
CA ASN A 195 -12.78 -13.05 8.84
C ASN A 195 -11.58 -13.04 7.86
N GLY A 196 -10.55 -13.83 8.15
CA GLY A 196 -9.34 -13.90 7.35
C GLY A 196 -8.30 -12.80 7.62
N TRP A 197 -8.55 -11.85 8.49
CA TRP A 197 -7.62 -10.78 8.78
C TRP A 197 -6.56 -11.16 9.81
N TYR A 198 -5.34 -10.65 9.60
CA TYR A 198 -4.23 -10.74 10.53
C TYR A 198 -3.78 -9.34 10.94
N ARG A 199 -3.37 -9.22 12.19
CA ARG A 199 -2.64 -8.07 12.69
C ARG A 199 -1.14 -8.37 12.62
N ASP A 200 -0.39 -7.53 11.94
CA ASP A 200 1.05 -7.76 11.75
C ASP A 200 1.83 -7.39 13.02
N SER A 201 2.13 -8.38 13.84
CA SER A 201 2.66 -8.33 15.22
C SER A 201 1.62 -7.98 16.30
N SER A 202 2.02 -8.04 17.57
CA SER A 202 1.14 -7.77 18.73
C SER A 202 0.55 -6.35 18.76
N ARG A 203 1.22 -5.39 18.12
CA ARG A 203 0.80 -3.97 17.99
C ARG A 203 0.75 -3.51 16.54
N GLY A 204 0.73 -4.45 15.61
CA GLY A 204 0.81 -4.19 14.19
C GLY A 204 -0.51 -3.73 13.58
N ARG A 205 -0.48 -3.56 12.28
CA ARG A 205 -1.55 -2.97 11.48
C ARG A 205 -2.12 -3.95 10.48
N GLN A 206 -3.30 -3.63 9.98
CA GLN A 206 -4.01 -4.35 8.94
C GLN A 206 -3.82 -3.57 7.62
N ASP A 207 -2.85 -4.00 6.83
CA ASP A 207 -2.49 -3.35 5.57
C ASP A 207 -2.19 -4.40 4.48
N TYR A 208 -1.52 -3.99 3.42
CA TYR A 208 -1.16 -4.87 2.30
C TYR A 208 -0.22 -6.05 2.69
N TYR A 209 0.33 -6.10 3.91
CA TYR A 209 1.02 -7.28 4.40
C TYR A 209 0.07 -8.46 4.66
N ASN A 210 -1.25 -8.23 4.80
CA ASN A 210 -2.22 -9.33 4.80
C ASN A 210 -2.19 -10.10 3.48
N PRO A 211 -2.46 -9.50 2.30
CA PRO A 211 -2.50 -10.23 1.04
C PRO A 211 -1.14 -10.72 0.54
N PHE A 212 -0.11 -9.87 0.50
CA PHE A 212 1.16 -10.25 -0.13
C PHE A 212 2.16 -10.94 0.82
N ALA A 213 1.84 -11.08 2.11
CA ALA A 213 2.66 -11.81 3.06
C ALA A 213 1.86 -12.89 3.80
N PHE A 214 1.00 -12.57 4.78
CA PHE A 214 0.30 -13.59 5.56
C PHE A 214 -0.40 -14.63 4.68
N HIS A 215 -1.30 -14.21 3.82
CA HIS A 215 -2.03 -15.15 2.95
C HIS A 215 -1.16 -15.75 1.86
N TYR A 216 -0.28 -14.96 1.26
CA TYR A 216 0.61 -15.45 0.21
C TYR A 216 1.47 -16.61 0.72
N TYR A 217 2.12 -16.44 1.88
CA TYR A 217 2.96 -17.48 2.48
C TYR A 217 2.15 -18.63 3.08
N GLY A 218 1.02 -18.33 3.73
CA GLY A 218 0.12 -19.35 4.26
C GLY A 218 -0.41 -20.27 3.17
N LEU A 219 -0.71 -19.74 1.98
CA LEU A 219 -1.14 -20.53 0.81
C LEU A 219 0.02 -21.32 0.22
N ILE A 220 1.24 -20.76 0.12
CA ILE A 220 2.43 -21.52 -0.26
C ILE A 220 2.62 -22.71 0.67
N TYR A 221 2.59 -22.48 1.99
CA TYR A 221 2.68 -23.56 2.98
C TYR A 221 1.59 -24.62 2.75
N SER A 222 0.35 -24.19 2.47
CA SER A 222 -0.77 -25.10 2.28
C SER A 222 -0.65 -26.00 1.04
N VAL A 223 0.08 -25.54 0.02
CA VAL A 223 0.41 -26.34 -1.16
C VAL A 223 1.58 -27.29 -0.86
N LEU A 224 2.58 -26.83 -0.10
CA LEU A 224 3.71 -27.67 0.31
C LEU A 224 3.30 -28.79 1.27
N GLU A 225 2.34 -28.55 2.17
CA GLU A 225 1.88 -29.47 3.21
C GLU A 225 0.35 -29.66 3.18
N PRO A 226 -0.23 -30.20 2.08
CA PRO A 226 -1.68 -30.25 1.90
C PRO A 226 -2.42 -31.07 2.97
N GLU A 227 -1.77 -32.10 3.52
CA GLU A 227 -2.36 -33.02 4.51
C GLU A 227 -2.35 -32.48 5.94
N LYS A 228 -1.67 -31.34 6.20
CA LYS A 228 -1.64 -30.76 7.54
C LYS A 228 -2.96 -30.02 7.84
N PRO A 229 -3.58 -30.22 9.02
CA PRO A 229 -4.83 -29.53 9.37
C PRO A 229 -4.75 -28.00 9.28
N ILE A 230 -3.60 -27.39 9.61
CA ILE A 230 -3.38 -25.96 9.54
C ILE A 230 -3.46 -25.42 8.10
N SER A 231 -3.14 -26.25 7.11
CA SER A 231 -3.23 -25.88 5.67
C SER A 231 -4.66 -25.59 5.27
N GLN A 232 -5.63 -26.38 5.72
CA GLN A 232 -7.04 -26.11 5.48
C GLN A 232 -7.51 -24.85 6.21
N ILE A 233 -6.98 -24.57 7.39
CA ILE A 233 -7.27 -23.33 8.13
C ILE A 233 -6.80 -22.12 7.34
N TYR A 234 -5.56 -22.12 6.82
CA TYR A 234 -5.03 -21.01 6.00
C TYR A 234 -5.82 -20.82 4.70
N LYS A 235 -6.21 -21.91 4.03
CA LYS A 235 -7.07 -21.87 2.84
C LYS A 235 -8.43 -21.21 3.14
N ASN A 236 -9.09 -21.60 4.22
CA ASN A 236 -10.39 -21.04 4.62
C ASN A 236 -10.25 -19.54 4.96
N ARG A 237 -9.22 -19.16 5.73
CA ARG A 237 -8.94 -17.76 6.05
C ARG A 237 -8.67 -16.92 4.80
N ALA A 238 -7.97 -17.46 3.81
CA ALA A 238 -7.72 -16.78 2.54
C ALA A 238 -9.02 -16.57 1.72
N ILE A 239 -9.92 -17.56 1.71
CA ILE A 239 -11.24 -17.42 1.10
C ILE A 239 -12.05 -16.32 1.78
N ASP A 240 -12.08 -16.29 3.12
CA ASP A 240 -12.81 -15.25 3.86
C ASP A 240 -12.22 -13.87 3.61
N PHE A 241 -10.88 -13.73 3.68
CA PHE A 241 -10.18 -12.47 3.39
C PHE A 241 -10.42 -11.98 1.97
N SER A 242 -10.50 -12.88 0.98
CA SER A 242 -10.69 -12.52 -0.42
C SER A 242 -11.96 -11.69 -0.67
N ARG A 243 -13.03 -11.97 0.12
CA ARG A 243 -14.33 -11.26 0.04
C ARG A 243 -14.23 -9.80 0.48
N ASP A 244 -13.25 -9.49 1.30
CA ASP A 244 -12.93 -8.14 1.74
C ASP A 244 -11.88 -7.50 0.83
N TYR A 245 -10.86 -8.26 0.46
CA TYR A 245 -9.71 -7.74 -0.28
C TYR A 245 -10.04 -7.32 -1.71
N ILE A 246 -11.04 -7.93 -2.35
CA ILE A 246 -11.46 -7.52 -3.69
C ILE A 246 -11.88 -6.05 -3.75
N HIS A 247 -12.39 -5.50 -2.63
CA HIS A 247 -12.79 -4.11 -2.52
C HIS A 247 -11.62 -3.11 -2.49
N PHE A 248 -10.37 -3.58 -2.38
CA PHE A 248 -9.19 -2.71 -2.43
C PHE A 248 -8.86 -2.22 -3.85
N PHE A 249 -9.53 -2.75 -4.85
CA PHE A 249 -9.30 -2.46 -6.26
C PHE A 249 -10.44 -1.64 -6.85
N ALA A 250 -10.09 -0.70 -7.71
CA ALA A 250 -11.02 0.05 -8.54
C ALA A 250 -11.30 -0.71 -9.85
N GLU A 251 -12.32 -0.29 -10.58
CA GLU A 251 -12.76 -0.95 -11.80
C GLU A 251 -11.70 -0.93 -12.91
N ASP A 252 -10.89 0.14 -12.99
CA ASP A 252 -9.79 0.32 -13.92
C ASP A 252 -8.54 -0.52 -13.59
N GLY A 253 -8.49 -1.12 -12.41
CA GLY A 253 -7.37 -1.90 -11.90
C GLY A 253 -6.46 -1.16 -10.94
N ALA A 254 -6.67 0.13 -10.68
CA ALA A 254 -5.96 0.82 -9.60
C ALA A 254 -6.26 0.15 -8.25
N ASN A 255 -5.26 0.03 -7.39
CA ASN A 255 -5.49 -0.29 -5.98
C ASN A 255 -5.41 1.00 -5.15
N VAL A 256 -6.20 1.10 -4.09
CA VAL A 256 -6.15 2.27 -3.20
C VAL A 256 -4.81 2.28 -2.45
N PRO A 257 -3.96 3.31 -2.59
CA PRO A 257 -2.73 3.40 -1.84
C PRO A 257 -3.02 3.58 -0.34
N PHE A 258 -2.48 2.68 0.48
CA PHE A 258 -2.69 2.67 1.92
C PHE A 258 -1.57 1.93 2.63
N GLY A 259 -1.09 2.48 3.74
CA GLY A 259 -0.09 1.84 4.56
C GLY A 259 1.34 1.96 4.01
N ARG A 260 2.19 1.04 4.43
CA ARG A 260 3.64 1.01 4.16
C ARG A 260 3.99 0.22 2.91
N SER A 261 5.24 0.33 2.47
CA SER A 261 5.83 -0.51 1.40
C SER A 261 5.09 -0.42 0.05
N MET A 262 4.49 0.72 -0.25
CA MET A 262 3.72 0.94 -1.48
C MET A 262 4.56 0.85 -2.75
N ILE A 263 5.88 0.91 -2.65
CA ILE A 263 6.83 0.69 -3.75
C ILE A 263 6.75 -0.71 -4.35
N TYR A 264 6.10 -1.66 -3.69
CA TYR A 264 5.92 -3.03 -4.19
C TYR A 264 4.84 -3.15 -5.26
N ARG A 265 4.07 -2.08 -5.49
CA ARG A 265 3.16 -1.91 -6.64
C ARG A 265 2.21 -3.11 -6.82
N PHE A 266 2.20 -3.73 -8.02
CA PHE A 266 1.30 -4.87 -8.28
C PHE A 266 1.65 -6.19 -7.55
N ALA A 267 2.64 -6.17 -6.62
CA ALA A 267 2.75 -7.24 -5.63
C ALA A 267 1.44 -7.43 -4.84
N VAL A 268 0.60 -6.40 -4.72
CA VAL A 268 -0.74 -6.48 -4.13
C VAL A 268 -1.61 -7.55 -4.82
N SER A 269 -1.41 -7.80 -6.11
CA SER A 269 -2.14 -8.84 -6.84
C SER A 269 -1.58 -10.25 -6.65
N SER A 270 -0.42 -10.43 -6.00
CA SER A 270 0.18 -11.75 -5.77
C SER A 270 -0.67 -12.67 -4.87
N PHE A 271 -1.53 -12.12 -4.04
CA PHE A 271 -2.54 -12.87 -3.30
C PHE A 271 -3.38 -13.76 -4.22
N TRP A 272 -3.85 -13.19 -5.33
CA TRP A 272 -4.67 -13.91 -6.30
C TRP A 272 -3.89 -15.01 -7.02
N SER A 273 -2.59 -14.80 -7.27
CA SER A 273 -1.72 -15.86 -7.84
C SER A 273 -1.56 -17.04 -6.88
N ALA A 274 -1.41 -16.75 -5.58
CA ALA A 274 -1.31 -17.78 -4.56
C ALA A 274 -2.64 -18.54 -4.35
N MET A 275 -3.78 -17.83 -4.44
CA MET A 275 -5.12 -18.44 -4.41
C MET A 275 -5.28 -19.46 -5.54
N LEU A 276 -4.93 -19.07 -6.77
CA LEU A 276 -5.00 -19.94 -7.93
C LEU A 276 -4.06 -21.13 -7.83
N TRP A 277 -2.83 -20.92 -7.36
CA TRP A 277 -1.86 -22.01 -7.16
C TRP A 277 -2.28 -22.99 -6.07
N ALA A 278 -3.05 -22.53 -5.07
CA ALA A 278 -3.65 -23.37 -4.02
C ALA A 278 -5.00 -23.98 -4.42
N ASP A 279 -5.43 -23.84 -5.68
CA ASP A 279 -6.71 -24.30 -6.22
C ASP A 279 -7.93 -23.72 -5.49
N LEU A 280 -7.92 -22.39 -5.25
CA LEU A 280 -8.98 -21.67 -4.55
C LEU A 280 -9.63 -20.63 -5.48
N LEU A 281 -10.93 -20.78 -5.70
CA LEU A 281 -11.73 -19.93 -6.60
C LEU A 281 -12.90 -19.27 -5.84
N PRO A 282 -12.67 -18.23 -5.02
CA PRO A 282 -13.76 -17.53 -4.32
C PRO A 282 -14.65 -16.72 -5.25
N PHE A 283 -14.17 -16.41 -6.45
CA PHE A 283 -14.87 -15.70 -7.54
C PHE A 283 -14.71 -16.47 -8.84
N LYS A 284 -15.44 -16.08 -9.88
CA LYS A 284 -15.26 -16.68 -11.21
C LYS A 284 -13.83 -16.47 -11.71
N LEU A 285 -13.28 -17.46 -12.36
CA LEU A 285 -11.90 -17.42 -12.85
C LEU A 285 -11.62 -16.20 -13.74
N GLY A 286 -12.57 -15.84 -14.61
CA GLY A 286 -12.46 -14.64 -15.45
C GLY A 286 -12.48 -13.32 -14.67
N GLU A 287 -13.16 -13.25 -13.52
CA GLU A 287 -13.16 -12.09 -12.65
C GLU A 287 -11.79 -11.89 -11.99
N ILE A 288 -11.19 -12.98 -11.48
CA ILE A 288 -9.83 -12.97 -10.91
C ILE A 288 -8.80 -12.59 -11.98
N LYS A 289 -8.87 -13.24 -13.16
CA LYS A 289 -7.98 -12.91 -14.29
C LYS A 289 -8.11 -11.44 -14.70
N GLY A 290 -9.34 -10.96 -14.82
CA GLY A 290 -9.62 -9.57 -15.18
C GLY A 290 -9.08 -8.58 -14.16
N LEU A 291 -9.22 -8.86 -12.84
CA LEU A 291 -8.68 -8.02 -11.78
C LEU A 291 -7.15 -7.96 -11.84
N VAL A 292 -6.49 -9.14 -11.87
CA VAL A 292 -5.01 -9.22 -11.94
C VAL A 292 -4.48 -8.48 -13.16
N ASN A 293 -5.06 -8.73 -14.33
CA ASN A 293 -4.60 -8.15 -15.58
C ASN A 293 -4.80 -6.63 -15.63
N ARG A 294 -5.96 -6.12 -15.18
CA ARG A 294 -6.19 -4.68 -15.10
C ARG A 294 -5.20 -4.02 -14.12
N ASN A 295 -4.94 -4.62 -12.97
CA ASN A 295 -3.98 -4.08 -12.01
C ASN A 295 -2.56 -4.02 -12.61
N ILE A 296 -2.07 -5.08 -13.23
CA ILE A 296 -0.76 -5.08 -13.90
C ILE A 296 -0.72 -4.00 -15.00
N ARG A 297 -1.74 -3.94 -15.87
CA ARG A 297 -1.81 -2.95 -16.97
C ARG A 297 -1.86 -1.52 -16.44
N TRP A 298 -2.58 -1.27 -15.36
CA TRP A 298 -2.64 0.04 -14.71
C TRP A 298 -1.24 0.50 -14.28
N TRP A 299 -0.47 -0.38 -13.65
CA TRP A 299 0.90 -0.10 -13.25
C TRP A 299 1.86 0.05 -14.42
N MET A 300 1.72 -0.76 -15.46
CA MET A 300 2.58 -0.70 -16.65
C MET A 300 2.38 0.59 -17.47
N GLN A 301 1.34 1.35 -17.21
CA GLN A 301 1.10 2.68 -17.77
C GLN A 301 1.76 3.80 -16.98
N LYS A 302 2.36 3.51 -15.83
CA LYS A 302 2.99 4.49 -14.95
C LYS A 302 4.51 4.55 -15.17
N GLU A 303 5.13 5.63 -14.68
CA GLU A 303 6.59 5.86 -14.78
C GLU A 303 7.37 5.03 -13.75
N ILE A 304 7.19 3.70 -13.78
CA ILE A 304 7.75 2.77 -12.81
C ILE A 304 9.11 2.19 -13.18
N PHE A 305 9.61 2.52 -14.36
CA PHE A 305 10.93 2.10 -14.84
C PHE A 305 11.84 3.30 -15.05
N ASP A 306 13.13 3.09 -14.82
CA ASP A 306 14.15 4.05 -15.17
C ASP A 306 14.55 3.98 -16.67
N GLU A 307 15.57 4.73 -17.06
CA GLU A 307 16.07 4.78 -18.44
C GLU A 307 16.65 3.44 -18.93
N LYS A 308 17.08 2.57 -18.02
CA LYS A 308 17.61 1.25 -18.33
C LYS A 308 16.54 0.16 -18.35
N GLY A 309 15.29 0.53 -18.06
CA GLY A 309 14.17 -0.41 -17.98
C GLY A 309 14.11 -1.17 -16.65
N ILE A 310 14.82 -0.72 -15.63
CA ILE A 310 14.82 -1.31 -14.30
C ILE A 310 13.77 -0.57 -13.43
N LEU A 311 13.10 -1.30 -12.56
CA LEU A 311 12.11 -0.72 -11.64
C LEU A 311 12.75 0.35 -10.75
N ASN A 312 12.16 1.52 -10.75
CA ASN A 312 12.55 2.61 -9.86
C ASN A 312 11.83 2.51 -8.51
N ILE A 313 12.31 3.25 -7.51
CA ILE A 313 11.62 3.45 -6.25
C ILE A 313 10.61 4.58 -6.38
N GLY A 314 9.43 4.37 -5.83
CA GLY A 314 8.31 5.31 -5.85
C GLY A 314 6.98 4.60 -5.99
N TYR A 315 5.91 5.35 -6.12
CA TYR A 315 4.58 4.83 -6.41
C TYR A 315 4.31 4.87 -7.91
N THR A 316 3.64 5.89 -8.43
CA THR A 316 3.40 6.03 -9.89
C THR A 316 4.55 6.67 -10.65
N TYR A 317 5.53 7.22 -9.96
CA TYR A 317 6.73 7.86 -10.49
C TYR A 317 7.89 7.73 -9.48
N PRO A 318 9.14 8.06 -9.84
CA PRO A 318 10.29 8.00 -8.91
C PRO A 318 10.13 8.95 -7.72
N GLN A 319 10.04 8.41 -6.50
CA GLN A 319 9.81 9.19 -5.28
C GLN A 319 10.45 8.53 -4.06
N LEU A 320 11.55 9.07 -3.56
CA LEU A 320 12.29 8.52 -2.40
C LEU A 320 11.61 8.80 -1.06
N THR A 321 10.88 9.91 -0.94
CA THR A 321 10.23 10.33 0.32
C THR A 321 9.16 9.34 0.82
N LEU A 322 8.69 8.46 -0.07
CA LEU A 322 7.74 7.39 0.25
C LEU A 322 8.38 6.20 0.96
N THR A 323 9.69 6.02 0.84
CA THR A 323 10.39 4.78 1.22
C THR A 323 10.45 4.59 2.73
N GLU A 324 10.46 3.31 3.11
CA GLU A 324 10.80 2.89 4.46
C GLU A 324 12.32 2.70 4.60
N PRO A 325 12.88 2.72 5.84
CA PRO A 325 14.31 2.53 6.04
C PRO A 325 14.86 1.18 5.53
N TYR A 326 13.96 0.21 5.30
CA TYR A 326 14.26 -1.13 4.79
C TYR A 326 13.98 -1.27 3.29
N ASN A 327 13.76 -0.20 2.56
CA ASN A 327 13.55 -0.24 1.11
C ASN A 327 14.83 0.10 0.35
N SER A 328 15.43 -0.89 -0.30
CA SER A 328 16.56 -0.71 -1.22
C SER A 328 16.10 -0.40 -2.65
N THR A 329 17.03 -0.04 -3.53
CA THR A 329 16.78 0.13 -4.98
C THR A 329 16.08 -1.08 -5.60
N LEU A 330 16.39 -2.30 -5.11
CA LEU A 330 15.86 -3.55 -5.66
C LEU A 330 14.63 -4.07 -4.93
N SER A 331 14.20 -3.41 -3.85
CA SER A 331 12.98 -3.77 -3.12
C SER A 331 11.72 -3.84 -3.99
N PRO A 332 11.53 -3.00 -5.03
CA PRO A 332 10.36 -3.11 -5.92
C PRO A 332 10.22 -4.46 -6.64
N LEU A 333 11.30 -5.24 -6.77
CA LEU A 333 11.26 -6.59 -7.33
C LEU A 333 10.38 -7.58 -6.54
N TRP A 334 9.88 -7.18 -5.35
CA TRP A 334 8.83 -7.92 -4.63
C TRP A 334 7.59 -8.21 -5.47
N LEU A 335 7.33 -7.38 -6.49
CA LEU A 335 6.25 -7.60 -7.45
C LEU A 335 6.37 -8.91 -8.25
N ASN A 336 7.59 -9.52 -8.34
CA ASN A 336 7.79 -10.80 -8.98
C ASN A 336 6.96 -11.94 -8.36
N LYS A 337 6.42 -11.76 -7.15
CA LYS A 337 5.49 -12.71 -6.53
C LYS A 337 4.24 -12.99 -7.37
N ILE A 338 3.83 -12.05 -8.24
CA ILE A 338 2.69 -12.28 -9.15
C ILE A 338 2.95 -13.43 -10.13
N PHE A 339 4.22 -13.66 -10.47
CA PHE A 339 4.62 -14.71 -11.41
C PHE A 339 4.55 -16.12 -10.81
N LEU A 340 4.10 -16.29 -9.56
CA LEU A 340 3.68 -17.58 -9.05
C LEU A 340 2.62 -18.22 -9.95
N LEU A 341 1.87 -17.42 -10.72
CA LEU A 341 0.98 -17.90 -11.78
C LEU A 341 1.69 -18.83 -12.78
N LEU A 342 2.98 -18.63 -13.07
CA LEU A 342 3.74 -19.47 -14.01
C LEU A 342 3.98 -20.89 -13.50
N ALA A 343 3.73 -21.16 -12.21
CA ALA A 343 3.71 -22.52 -11.66
C ALA A 343 2.41 -23.29 -11.99
N LEU A 344 1.38 -22.65 -12.53
CA LEU A 344 0.18 -23.33 -13.01
C LEU A 344 0.52 -24.15 -14.25
N PRO A 345 -0.07 -25.36 -14.41
CA PRO A 345 0.09 -26.17 -15.61
C PRO A 345 -0.20 -25.40 -16.89
N GLU A 346 0.43 -25.79 -18.01
CA GLU A 346 0.24 -25.13 -19.31
C GLU A 346 -1.21 -25.22 -19.82
N ASP A 347 -1.91 -26.27 -19.46
CA ASP A 347 -3.31 -26.54 -19.81
C ASP A 347 -4.31 -26.01 -18.79
N HIS A 348 -3.84 -25.30 -17.74
CA HIS A 348 -4.72 -24.76 -16.71
C HIS A 348 -5.73 -23.76 -17.31
N GLU A 349 -7.00 -23.86 -16.91
CA GLU A 349 -8.11 -23.05 -17.43
C GLU A 349 -7.88 -21.53 -17.30
N TYR A 350 -7.04 -21.08 -16.35
CA TYR A 350 -6.68 -19.68 -16.20
C TYR A 350 -6.14 -19.07 -17.50
N TRP A 351 -5.34 -19.83 -18.25
CA TRP A 351 -4.71 -19.30 -19.47
C TRP A 351 -5.72 -19.01 -20.57
N THR A 352 -6.78 -19.81 -20.69
CA THR A 352 -7.83 -19.66 -21.71
C THR A 352 -9.04 -18.86 -21.25
N ALA A 353 -9.20 -18.61 -19.93
CA ALA A 353 -10.30 -17.86 -19.38
C ALA A 353 -10.37 -16.44 -19.98
N LYS A 354 -11.58 -16.00 -20.34
CA LYS A 354 -11.83 -14.61 -20.75
C LYS A 354 -11.87 -13.70 -19.53
N GLU A 355 -11.23 -12.55 -19.64
CA GLU A 355 -11.32 -11.52 -18.61
C GLU A 355 -12.75 -11.04 -18.43
N MET A 356 -13.18 -10.95 -17.18
CA MET A 356 -14.48 -10.41 -16.79
C MET A 356 -14.29 -9.12 -15.97
N PRO A 357 -15.27 -8.21 -15.97
CA PRO A 357 -15.25 -7.04 -15.09
C PRO A 357 -15.27 -7.47 -13.62
N MET A 358 -14.94 -6.55 -12.73
CA MET A 358 -15.11 -6.78 -11.30
C MET A 358 -16.58 -7.04 -10.95
N PRO A 359 -16.84 -7.99 -10.03
CA PRO A 359 -18.21 -8.30 -9.60
C PRO A 359 -18.85 -7.17 -8.77
N ILE A 360 -18.03 -6.26 -8.23
CA ILE A 360 -18.45 -5.18 -7.35
C ILE A 360 -18.06 -3.86 -8.00
N ARG A 361 -19.03 -2.99 -8.22
CA ARG A 361 -18.84 -1.70 -8.90
C ARG A 361 -19.35 -0.51 -8.12
N GLU A 362 -20.36 -0.73 -7.28
CA GLU A 362 -21.04 0.30 -6.53
C GLU A 362 -21.31 -0.14 -5.08
N GLY A 363 -21.40 0.83 -4.19
CA GLY A 363 -21.84 0.63 -2.82
C GLY A 363 -20.74 0.71 -1.77
N THR A 364 -21.12 0.34 -0.56
CA THR A 364 -20.29 0.50 0.64
C THR A 364 -19.98 -0.84 1.28
N LYS A 365 -18.72 -1.06 1.63
CA LYS A 365 -18.24 -2.24 2.37
C LYS A 365 -17.53 -1.82 3.65
N LEU A 366 -18.00 -2.30 4.79
CA LEU A 366 -17.34 -2.16 6.08
C LEU A 366 -16.30 -3.28 6.25
N LEU A 367 -15.09 -2.91 6.63
CA LEU A 367 -13.99 -3.77 7.05
C LEU A 367 -13.64 -3.44 8.49
N SER A 368 -14.34 -4.08 9.43
CA SER A 368 -14.21 -3.81 10.87
C SER A 368 -12.82 -4.07 11.40
N GLU A 369 -12.16 -5.13 10.92
CA GLU A 369 -10.82 -5.54 11.33
C GLU A 369 -9.75 -4.52 10.96
N ALA A 370 -9.94 -3.85 9.82
CA ALA A 370 -9.02 -2.81 9.33
C ALA A 370 -9.46 -1.38 9.69
N ASN A 371 -10.59 -1.20 10.37
CA ASN A 371 -11.19 0.11 10.68
C ASN A 371 -11.46 0.97 9.44
N LEU A 372 -11.81 0.31 8.33
CA LEU A 372 -12.07 0.94 7.04
C LEU A 372 -13.53 0.78 6.62
N LEU A 373 -14.03 1.79 5.93
CA LEU A 373 -15.27 1.72 5.18
C LEU A 373 -14.96 2.09 3.74
N ILE A 374 -15.10 1.10 2.86
CA ILE A 374 -14.75 1.27 1.44
C ILE A 374 -15.99 1.72 0.70
N GLN A 375 -15.80 2.69 -0.18
CA GLN A 375 -16.82 3.21 -1.06
C GLN A 375 -16.43 2.95 -2.50
N HIS A 376 -17.34 2.36 -3.27
CA HIS A 376 -17.29 2.30 -4.73
C HIS A 376 -18.33 3.26 -5.27
N ASP A 377 -17.91 4.18 -6.13
CA ASP A 377 -18.73 5.26 -6.62
C ASP A 377 -18.32 5.65 -8.04
N ASN A 378 -19.12 5.30 -9.04
CA ASN A 378 -18.89 5.57 -10.46
C ASN A 378 -17.45 5.28 -10.93
N GLY A 379 -16.92 4.09 -10.62
CA GLY A 379 -15.54 3.67 -10.97
C GLY A 379 -14.45 4.20 -10.02
N HIS A 380 -14.76 5.10 -9.11
CA HIS A 380 -13.86 5.54 -8.05
C HIS A 380 -13.96 4.62 -6.83
N THR A 381 -12.83 4.15 -6.34
CA THR A 381 -12.75 3.44 -5.07
C THR A 381 -11.97 4.26 -4.06
N PHE A 382 -12.56 4.51 -2.89
CA PHE A 382 -11.87 5.19 -1.82
C PHE A 382 -12.20 4.60 -0.45
N PHE A 383 -11.27 4.76 0.48
CA PHE A 383 -11.43 4.35 1.88
C PHE A 383 -11.78 5.56 2.72
N LEU A 384 -12.80 5.42 3.57
CA LEU A 384 -12.90 6.19 4.81
C LEU A 384 -12.20 5.41 5.91
N ASN A 385 -11.45 6.08 6.78
CA ASN A 385 -10.53 5.46 7.71
C ASN A 385 -10.68 6.01 9.13
N ALA A 386 -11.15 5.16 10.05
CA ALA A 386 -11.21 5.53 11.46
C ALA A 386 -9.81 5.63 12.12
N GLY A 387 -8.79 5.10 11.45
CA GLY A 387 -7.42 5.06 11.91
C GLY A 387 -7.03 3.70 12.48
N GLN A 388 -5.74 3.44 12.56
CA GLN A 388 -5.20 2.22 13.13
C GLN A 388 -4.18 2.54 14.21
N LEU A 389 -4.29 1.85 15.35
CA LEU A 389 -3.25 1.86 16.37
C LEU A 389 -2.05 1.06 15.87
N GLY A 390 -0.87 1.50 16.20
CA GLY A 390 0.36 0.80 15.85
C GLY A 390 1.58 1.59 16.27
N PRO A 391 2.72 0.92 16.39
CA PRO A 391 3.97 1.59 16.70
C PRO A 391 4.33 2.60 15.60
N ASN A 392 4.95 3.71 16.02
CA ASN A 392 5.27 4.83 15.14
C ASN A 392 6.72 4.75 14.64
N PHE A 393 7.11 3.64 14.01
CA PHE A 393 8.47 3.48 13.45
C PHE A 393 8.54 3.40 11.93
N HIS A 394 7.43 3.60 11.26
CA HIS A 394 7.43 3.71 9.80
C HIS A 394 7.55 5.16 9.38
N THR A 395 8.21 5.39 8.26
CA THR A 395 8.30 6.72 7.67
C THR A 395 6.89 7.24 7.35
N LEU A 396 6.60 8.47 7.78
CA LEU A 396 5.33 9.15 7.49
C LEU A 396 4.10 8.36 7.93
N THR A 397 4.14 7.84 9.15
CA THR A 397 3.10 6.96 9.70
C THR A 397 1.71 7.60 9.67
N ASN A 398 1.59 8.89 10.03
CA ASN A 398 0.30 9.58 10.07
C ASN A 398 -0.33 9.67 8.68
N GLU A 399 0.46 9.99 7.67
CA GLU A 399 0.01 10.11 6.28
C GLU A 399 -0.40 8.76 5.71
N LYS A 400 0.33 7.69 6.05
CA LYS A 400 0.09 6.34 5.55
C LYS A 400 -1.10 5.64 6.21
N TYR A 401 -1.46 5.99 7.47
CA TYR A 401 -2.45 5.24 8.24
C TYR A 401 -3.55 6.08 8.89
N LEU A 402 -3.43 7.41 8.96
CA LEU A 402 -4.33 8.24 9.77
C LEU A 402 -5.05 9.35 9.00
N LYS A 403 -4.90 9.44 7.67
CA LYS A 403 -5.78 10.32 6.89
C LYS A 403 -7.23 9.87 7.00
N PHE A 404 -8.17 10.78 6.83
CA PHE A 404 -9.61 10.46 6.86
C PHE A 404 -10.04 9.62 5.67
N ALA A 405 -9.39 9.82 4.52
CA ALA A 405 -9.68 9.08 3.30
C ALA A 405 -8.42 8.83 2.45
N TYR A 406 -8.48 7.77 1.66
CA TYR A 406 -7.48 7.35 0.67
C TYR A 406 -8.18 7.00 -0.64
N SER A 407 -7.63 7.36 -1.78
CA SER A 407 -8.31 7.31 -3.07
C SER A 407 -7.50 6.55 -4.12
N SER A 408 -8.17 5.71 -4.92
CA SER A 408 -7.59 5.09 -6.11
C SER A 408 -7.30 6.08 -7.22
N GLN A 409 -7.99 7.22 -7.27
CA GLN A 409 -7.85 8.24 -8.31
C GLN A 409 -6.89 9.37 -7.91
N PHE A 410 -6.93 9.81 -6.65
CA PHE A 410 -6.16 10.96 -6.15
C PHE A 410 -4.99 10.56 -5.24
N GLY A 411 -4.91 9.29 -4.88
CA GLY A 411 -3.88 8.79 -3.96
C GLY A 411 -3.96 9.47 -2.59
N PHE A 412 -2.81 9.91 -2.13
CA PHE A 412 -2.65 10.83 -1.01
C PHE A 412 -1.29 11.53 -1.10
N SER A 413 -1.14 12.61 -0.36
CA SER A 413 0.09 13.40 -0.33
C SER A 413 0.91 13.07 0.92
N ILE A 414 2.24 13.21 0.79
CA ILE A 414 3.23 13.08 1.85
C ILE A 414 3.98 14.40 1.99
N PRO A 415 4.32 14.83 3.22
CA PRO A 415 5.03 16.08 3.44
C PRO A 415 6.49 16.02 2.95
N ARG A 416 7.00 17.14 2.47
CA ARG A 416 8.43 17.37 2.28
C ARG A 416 9.07 17.99 3.51
N ALA A 417 8.31 18.83 4.22
CA ALA A 417 8.63 19.44 5.49
C ALA A 417 7.31 19.78 6.20
N ASN A 418 7.37 20.39 7.38
CA ASN A 418 6.20 20.62 8.24
C ASN A 418 6.10 22.06 8.76
N GLN A 419 6.85 22.99 8.18
CA GLN A 419 6.85 24.40 8.60
C GLN A 419 5.82 25.23 7.82
N LEU A 420 5.66 24.95 6.52
CA LEU A 420 4.70 25.65 5.67
C LEU A 420 3.58 24.70 5.24
N LYS A 421 2.36 25.22 5.10
CA LYS A 421 1.21 24.43 4.62
C LYS A 421 1.49 23.72 3.28
N ALA A 422 2.15 24.42 2.35
CA ALA A 422 2.53 23.89 1.04
C ALA A 422 3.49 22.69 1.13
N GLU A 423 4.42 22.71 2.10
CA GLU A 423 5.38 21.62 2.32
C GLU A 423 4.73 20.41 3.01
N MET A 424 3.77 20.65 3.90
CA MET A 424 3.00 19.58 4.55
C MET A 424 2.09 18.85 3.59
N ALA A 425 1.64 19.49 2.51
CA ALA A 425 0.71 18.92 1.52
C ALA A 425 -0.39 18.09 2.19
N MET A 426 -0.99 18.65 3.24
CA MET A 426 -1.95 17.99 4.13
C MET A 426 -3.29 17.83 3.42
N ASP A 427 -3.55 16.67 2.84
CA ASP A 427 -4.80 16.33 2.16
C ASP A 427 -5.60 15.30 2.97
N SER A 428 -6.93 15.37 2.88
CA SER A 428 -7.87 14.51 3.61
C SER A 428 -7.58 14.39 5.11
N MET A 429 -7.25 15.53 5.75
CA MET A 429 -6.88 15.61 7.16
C MET A 429 -7.54 16.82 7.85
N LEU A 430 -7.52 16.82 9.18
CA LEU A 430 -7.72 17.98 10.03
C LEU A 430 -6.42 18.19 10.82
N GLY A 431 -5.84 19.37 10.70
CA GLY A 431 -4.70 19.81 11.51
C GLY A 431 -5.11 20.88 12.48
N ILE A 432 -4.47 20.90 13.64
CA ILE A 432 -4.61 21.96 14.62
C ILE A 432 -3.26 22.60 14.94
N GLN A 433 -3.27 23.90 15.25
CA GLN A 433 -2.09 24.68 15.57
C GLN A 433 -2.41 25.70 16.66
N ARG A 434 -1.57 25.82 17.69
CA ARG A 434 -1.75 26.84 18.70
C ARG A 434 -1.48 28.23 18.13
N VAL A 435 -2.34 29.18 18.47
CA VAL A 435 -2.22 30.58 18.00
C VAL A 435 -0.99 31.31 18.58
N ASP A 436 -0.55 30.92 19.77
CA ASP A 436 0.59 31.52 20.48
C ASP A 436 1.96 30.95 20.09
N THR A 437 2.00 29.91 19.26
CA THR A 437 3.24 29.31 18.76
C THR A 437 3.56 29.82 17.36
N TYR A 438 4.31 30.91 17.27
CA TYR A 438 4.85 31.37 15.99
C TYR A 438 6.38 31.53 16.08
N ILE A 439 7.03 31.24 14.95
CA ILE A 439 8.45 31.49 14.74
C ILE A 439 8.54 32.66 13.78
N THR A 440 9.26 33.73 14.18
CA THR A 440 9.57 34.83 13.29
C THR A 440 10.87 34.48 12.53
N THR A 441 10.79 34.28 11.24
CA THR A 441 11.95 34.12 10.37
C THR A 441 12.14 35.37 9.51
N SER A 442 13.38 35.84 9.38
CA SER A 442 13.71 36.93 8.46
C SER A 442 14.18 36.39 7.14
N PHE A 443 13.48 36.72 6.08
CA PHE A 443 13.87 36.38 4.71
C PHE A 443 13.82 37.63 3.84
N LYS A 444 14.93 37.97 3.17
CA LYS A 444 15.06 39.18 2.31
C LYS A 444 14.59 40.48 2.98
N ASN A 445 14.97 40.69 4.24
CA ASN A 445 14.58 41.86 5.07
C ASN A 445 13.09 41.97 5.41
N GLU A 446 12.29 40.94 5.14
CA GLU A 446 10.91 40.84 5.61
C GLU A 446 10.81 39.89 6.79
N SER A 447 10.06 40.25 7.81
CA SER A 447 9.74 39.39 8.93
C SER A 447 8.53 38.53 8.59
N ILE A 448 8.77 37.24 8.34
CA ILE A 448 7.72 36.29 8.09
C ILE A 448 7.38 35.62 9.43
N LYS A 449 6.14 35.77 9.89
CA LYS A 449 5.61 34.94 10.97
C LYS A 449 5.19 33.61 10.42
N THR A 450 5.96 32.57 10.70
CA THR A 450 5.56 31.18 10.49
C THR A 450 4.97 30.67 11.79
N TYR A 451 3.71 30.32 11.77
CA TYR A 451 3.08 29.61 12.86
C TYR A 451 3.75 28.24 13.02
N GLY A 452 3.79 27.70 14.24
CA GLY A 452 4.32 26.37 14.52
C GLY A 452 3.59 25.28 13.70
N GLN A 453 4.08 24.06 13.77
CA GLN A 453 3.55 22.94 12.98
C GLN A 453 2.06 22.68 13.25
N PHE A 454 1.31 22.37 12.22
CA PHE A 454 0.01 21.72 12.38
C PHE A 454 0.21 20.30 12.91
N ILE A 455 -0.49 19.98 13.98
CA ILE A 455 -0.54 18.62 14.50
C ILE A 455 -1.77 17.95 13.91
N VAL A 456 -1.54 16.90 13.15
CA VAL A 456 -2.60 16.10 12.50
C VAL A 456 -3.02 14.94 13.39
N ARG A 457 -4.05 14.20 12.97
CA ARG A 457 -4.57 13.03 13.68
C ARG A 457 -3.46 12.04 14.02
N ASN A 458 -3.36 11.71 15.29
CA ASN A 458 -2.42 10.75 15.86
C ASN A 458 -3.12 9.97 16.98
N ASN A 459 -2.50 8.90 17.49
CA ASN A 459 -2.93 8.15 18.67
C ASN A 459 -4.44 7.97 18.77
N VAL A 460 -5.07 7.45 17.71
CA VAL A 460 -6.52 7.22 17.67
C VAL A 460 -6.96 6.19 18.70
N ARG A 461 -8.11 6.44 19.32
CA ARG A 461 -8.76 5.55 20.29
C ARG A 461 -10.27 5.61 20.15
N ASP A 462 -10.99 4.80 20.94
CA ASP A 462 -12.45 4.72 20.96
C ASP A 462 -13.03 4.57 19.55
N ILE A 463 -12.40 3.67 18.77
CA ILE A 463 -12.78 3.41 17.39
C ILE A 463 -14.14 2.73 17.34
N VAL A 464 -15.03 3.26 16.51
CA VAL A 464 -16.34 2.69 16.22
C VAL A 464 -16.44 2.46 14.72
N CYS A 465 -16.74 1.22 14.33
CA CYS A 465 -16.93 0.82 12.95
C CYS A 465 -18.33 0.29 12.74
N LYS A 466 -19.17 1.05 12.04
CA LYS A 466 -20.52 0.65 11.62
C LYS A 466 -20.68 0.87 10.12
N LYS A 467 -21.56 0.12 9.48
CA LYS A 467 -21.79 0.18 8.02
C LYS A 467 -22.03 1.60 7.49
N GLU A 468 -22.54 2.48 8.31
CA GLU A 468 -22.95 3.84 7.90
C GLU A 468 -22.05 4.93 8.46
N VAL A 469 -21.18 4.61 9.43
CA VAL A 469 -20.34 5.60 10.11
C VAL A 469 -19.12 4.97 10.73
N LEU A 470 -17.98 5.60 10.51
CA LEU A 470 -16.77 5.35 11.27
C LEU A 470 -16.57 6.48 12.28
N ALA A 471 -16.08 6.17 13.47
CA ALA A 471 -15.70 7.21 14.43
C ALA A 471 -14.40 6.86 15.15
N SER A 472 -13.67 7.89 15.54
CA SER A 472 -12.47 7.76 16.39
C SER A 472 -12.24 9.04 17.21
N THR A 473 -11.61 8.86 18.36
CA THR A 473 -11.14 9.96 19.22
C THR A 473 -9.62 10.06 19.09
N TRP A 474 -9.10 11.29 19.08
CA TRP A 474 -7.67 11.56 19.08
C TRP A 474 -7.35 12.82 19.86
N GLU A 475 -6.17 12.88 20.44
CA GLU A 475 -5.70 13.98 21.26
C GLU A 475 -4.38 14.49 20.68
N PRO A 476 -4.43 15.51 19.80
CA PRO A 476 -3.23 16.06 19.19
C PRO A 476 -2.30 16.71 20.22
N THR A 477 -2.85 17.27 21.28
CA THR A 477 -2.13 17.85 22.42
C THR A 477 -2.88 17.52 23.71
N LEU A 478 -2.25 17.76 24.86
CA LEU A 478 -2.90 17.64 26.17
C LEU A 478 -4.06 18.64 26.39
N GLN A 479 -4.15 19.67 25.55
CA GLN A 479 -5.13 20.75 25.64
C GLN A 479 -6.20 20.69 24.54
N ALA A 480 -6.19 19.64 23.72
CA ALA A 480 -7.14 19.48 22.63
C ALA A 480 -7.54 18.02 22.49
N LYS A 481 -8.84 17.77 22.43
CA LYS A 481 -9.45 16.47 22.19
C LYS A 481 -10.44 16.58 21.05
N ILE A 482 -10.34 15.67 20.09
CA ILE A 482 -11.19 15.69 18.91
C ILE A 482 -11.80 14.30 18.73
N ARG A 483 -13.13 14.27 18.58
CA ARG A 483 -13.84 13.09 18.12
C ARG A 483 -14.34 13.34 16.70
N THR A 484 -14.01 12.44 15.78
CA THR A 484 -14.33 12.54 14.36
C THR A 484 -15.27 11.43 13.95
N TRP A 485 -16.30 11.76 13.19
CA TRP A 485 -17.19 10.81 12.50
C TRP A 485 -17.05 11.01 11.00
N LEU A 486 -16.93 9.90 10.26
CA LEU A 486 -16.82 9.85 8.81
C LEU A 486 -18.03 9.09 8.27
N ILE A 487 -18.79 9.71 7.38
CA ILE A 487 -20.11 9.23 6.94
C ILE A 487 -20.17 9.33 5.42
N PRO A 488 -20.33 8.22 4.69
CA PRO A 488 -20.62 8.27 3.26
C PRO A 488 -22.07 8.66 3.01
N PHE A 489 -22.29 9.56 2.06
CA PHE A 489 -23.62 10.02 1.70
C PHE A 489 -23.67 10.51 0.25
N GLU A 490 -24.29 9.73 -0.67
CA GLU A 490 -24.57 10.14 -2.06
C GLU A 490 -23.36 10.79 -2.78
N GLY A 491 -22.24 10.10 -2.86
CA GLY A 491 -20.99 10.61 -3.44
C GLY A 491 -20.20 11.57 -2.54
N TRP A 492 -20.78 12.01 -1.42
CA TRP A 492 -20.14 12.86 -0.44
C TRP A 492 -19.44 12.06 0.66
N GLN A 493 -18.33 12.59 1.14
CA GLN A 493 -17.77 12.27 2.43
C GLN A 493 -18.19 13.35 3.42
N ILE A 494 -19.13 13.01 4.31
CA ILE A 494 -19.51 13.92 5.40
C ILE A 494 -18.61 13.65 6.58
N ARG A 495 -17.99 14.71 7.09
CA ARG A 495 -17.15 14.68 8.28
C ARG A 495 -17.76 15.55 9.35
N VAL A 496 -17.89 14.99 10.54
CA VAL A 496 -18.33 15.73 11.72
C VAL A 496 -17.25 15.64 12.78
N HIS A 497 -16.92 16.78 13.39
CA HIS A 497 -15.93 16.82 14.46
C HIS A 497 -16.52 17.50 15.69
N LYS A 498 -16.38 16.85 16.84
CA LYS A 498 -16.52 17.48 18.15
C LYS A 498 -15.11 17.83 18.64
N VAL A 499 -14.82 19.12 18.76
CA VAL A 499 -13.51 19.64 19.11
C VAL A 499 -13.61 20.29 20.50
N GLU A 500 -12.87 19.76 21.45
CA GLU A 500 -12.80 20.25 22.83
C GLU A 500 -11.42 20.89 23.04
N LEU A 501 -11.38 22.19 23.36
CA LEU A 501 -10.16 22.99 23.45
C LEU A 501 -10.05 23.66 24.82
N ASP A 502 -8.87 23.63 25.44
CA ASP A 502 -8.55 24.36 26.68
C ASP A 502 -7.92 25.73 26.42
N THR A 503 -7.50 26.02 25.20
CA THR A 503 -6.95 27.29 24.74
C THR A 503 -7.31 27.52 23.27
N GLU A 504 -6.84 28.62 22.70
CA GLU A 504 -7.13 29.00 21.32
C GLU A 504 -6.26 28.25 20.31
N TYR A 505 -6.89 27.72 19.24
CA TYR A 505 -6.25 27.01 18.13
C TYR A 505 -6.76 27.48 16.77
N VAL A 506 -5.88 27.47 15.78
CA VAL A 506 -6.27 27.46 14.37
C VAL A 506 -6.52 26.01 13.96
N LEU A 507 -7.65 25.75 13.33
CA LEU A 507 -8.03 24.47 12.75
C LEU A 507 -8.03 24.59 11.23
N TYR A 508 -7.43 23.61 10.55
CA TYR A 508 -7.36 23.56 9.11
C TYR A 508 -7.78 22.17 8.61
N GLU A 509 -8.90 22.10 7.89
CA GLU A 509 -9.44 20.84 7.35
C GLU A 509 -9.38 20.84 5.82
N THR A 510 -9.05 19.67 5.21
CA THR A 510 -8.76 19.58 3.79
C THR A 510 -9.51 18.45 3.09
N GLY A 511 -9.75 18.64 1.77
CA GLY A 511 -10.20 17.62 0.83
C GLY A 511 -9.06 16.85 0.18
N PHE A 512 -9.33 16.19 -0.94
CA PHE A 512 -8.31 15.47 -1.70
C PHE A 512 -7.42 16.44 -2.49
N ALA A 513 -6.15 16.08 -2.63
CA ALA A 513 -5.23 16.78 -3.52
C ALA A 513 -5.52 16.44 -4.99
N ILE A 514 -5.67 17.44 -5.84
CA ILE A 514 -5.84 17.27 -7.29
C ILE A 514 -4.71 17.97 -8.04
N GLU A 515 -4.22 17.35 -9.11
CA GLU A 515 -3.15 17.92 -9.94
C GLU A 515 -3.46 19.34 -10.38
N CYS A 516 -2.47 20.22 -10.24
CA CYS A 516 -2.55 21.64 -10.61
C CYS A 516 -1.28 22.07 -11.33
N SER A 517 -1.03 21.48 -12.50
CA SER A 517 0.08 21.89 -13.38
C SER A 517 -0.22 23.24 -14.01
N PRO A 518 0.77 24.13 -14.15
CA PRO A 518 0.64 25.35 -14.93
C PRO A 518 0.28 25.11 -16.41
N GLU A 519 0.59 23.94 -16.94
CA GLU A 519 0.34 23.54 -18.32
C GLU A 519 -1.08 22.99 -18.53
N LYS A 520 -1.82 22.68 -17.45
CA LYS A 520 -3.19 22.17 -17.50
C LYS A 520 -4.17 23.21 -16.99
N GLU A 521 -4.99 23.71 -17.88
CA GLU A 521 -6.04 24.65 -17.52
C GLU A 521 -7.02 24.05 -16.49
N GLY A 522 -7.51 24.88 -15.60
CA GLY A 522 -8.50 24.48 -14.60
C GLY A 522 -9.12 25.71 -13.95
N ILE A 523 -10.37 25.54 -13.53
CA ILE A 523 -11.12 26.57 -12.83
C ILE A 523 -10.97 26.31 -11.32
N ILE A 524 -10.57 27.32 -10.59
CA ILE A 524 -10.57 27.33 -9.12
C ILE A 524 -11.68 28.28 -8.69
N ILE A 525 -12.58 27.78 -7.85
CA ILE A 525 -13.59 28.56 -7.18
C ILE A 525 -13.26 28.59 -5.69
N GLU A 526 -13.16 29.79 -5.15
CA GLU A 526 -12.92 30.04 -3.74
C GLU A 526 -13.96 31.05 -3.25
N GLU A 527 -14.94 30.57 -2.49
CA GLU A 527 -16.00 31.35 -1.89
C GLU A 527 -15.95 31.21 -0.37
N ASP A 528 -16.64 32.03 0.39
CA ASP A 528 -16.54 32.08 1.85
C ASP A 528 -16.71 30.73 2.56
N LYS A 529 -17.50 29.82 2.00
CA LYS A 529 -17.86 28.53 2.61
C LYS A 529 -17.32 27.31 1.88
N GLU A 530 -16.80 27.50 0.70
CA GLU A 530 -16.41 26.40 -0.18
C GLU A 530 -15.25 26.77 -1.08
N ASN A 531 -14.42 25.78 -1.38
CA ASN A 531 -13.53 25.89 -2.51
C ASN A 531 -13.38 24.55 -3.24
N TYR A 532 -13.15 24.62 -4.53
CA TYR A 532 -12.92 23.45 -5.38
C TYR A 532 -12.12 23.81 -6.62
N ARG A 533 -11.51 22.78 -7.21
CA ARG A 533 -10.89 22.85 -8.53
C ARG A 533 -11.56 21.88 -9.47
N VAL A 534 -11.81 22.34 -10.69
CA VAL A 534 -12.23 21.53 -11.85
C VAL A 534 -11.15 21.64 -12.92
N SER A 535 -10.65 20.52 -13.42
CA SER A 535 -9.64 20.46 -14.48
C SER A 535 -9.75 19.15 -15.26
N GLU A 536 -8.86 18.91 -16.21
CA GLU A 536 -8.75 17.60 -16.87
C GLU A 536 -8.42 16.46 -15.91
N ALA A 537 -7.79 16.75 -14.77
CA ALA A 537 -7.53 15.76 -13.73
C ALA A 537 -8.78 15.35 -12.92
N GLY A 538 -9.92 16.04 -13.14
CA GLY A 538 -11.19 15.80 -12.47
C GLY A 538 -11.66 16.98 -11.62
N PHE A 539 -12.32 16.66 -10.52
CA PHE A 539 -12.87 17.57 -9.52
C PHE A 539 -12.37 17.22 -8.11
N SER A 540 -12.04 18.22 -7.31
CA SER A 540 -11.86 18.08 -5.86
C SER A 540 -12.36 19.33 -5.14
N GLY A 541 -13.24 19.16 -4.16
CA GLY A 541 -13.86 20.26 -3.44
C GLY A 541 -14.19 19.94 -1.97
N ILE A 542 -14.30 21.00 -1.19
CA ILE A 542 -14.68 21.00 0.22
C ILE A 542 -15.70 22.11 0.52
N ILE A 543 -16.65 21.83 1.39
CA ILE A 543 -17.69 22.78 1.82
C ILE A 543 -17.91 22.71 3.32
N CYS A 544 -18.12 23.87 3.97
CA CYS A 544 -18.59 23.96 5.33
C CYS A 544 -20.10 23.71 5.38
N LEU A 545 -20.54 22.71 6.16
CA LEU A 545 -21.95 22.33 6.31
C LEU A 545 -22.54 22.74 7.68
N SER A 546 -21.73 23.20 8.61
CA SER A 546 -22.20 23.64 9.94
C SER A 546 -22.49 25.14 9.99
N ASP A 547 -23.26 25.56 11.01
CA ASP A 547 -23.56 26.98 11.24
C ASP A 547 -22.34 27.78 11.74
N ASP A 548 -21.20 27.12 11.95
CA ASP A 548 -19.91 27.72 12.27
C ASP A 548 -19.24 28.44 11.07
N THR A 549 -19.96 28.62 9.99
CA THR A 549 -19.52 29.26 8.74
C THR A 549 -18.86 30.63 8.94
N ILE A 550 -19.26 31.37 9.98
CA ILE A 550 -18.64 32.67 10.34
C ILE A 550 -17.20 32.48 10.85
N LYS A 551 -16.88 31.31 11.39
CA LYS A 551 -15.58 31.02 12.00
C LYS A 551 -14.61 30.33 11.04
N ARG A 552 -15.12 29.60 10.03
CA ARG A 552 -14.29 28.94 9.03
C ARG A 552 -14.42 29.60 7.67
N LYS A 553 -13.29 29.94 7.08
CA LYS A 553 -13.19 30.46 5.72
C LYS A 553 -12.63 29.41 4.81
N SER A 554 -13.01 29.47 3.54
CA SER A 554 -12.36 28.70 2.52
C SER A 554 -10.89 29.13 2.38
N THR A 555 -10.04 28.18 2.15
CA THR A 555 -8.61 28.41 1.86
C THR A 555 -8.08 27.18 1.13
N ALA A 556 -7.08 27.36 0.29
CA ALA A 556 -6.48 26.26 -0.44
C ALA A 556 -4.98 26.18 -0.16
N ILE A 557 -4.45 24.97 -0.23
CA ILE A 557 -3.01 24.76 -0.28
C ILE A 557 -2.62 24.47 -1.73
N MET A 558 -1.61 25.19 -2.22
CA MET A 558 -0.86 24.76 -3.38
C MET A 558 0.27 23.83 -2.90
N GLY A 559 0.00 22.52 -2.94
CA GLY A 559 0.99 21.52 -2.56
C GLY A 559 2.19 21.53 -3.50
N LEU A 560 3.39 21.38 -2.92
CA LEU A 560 4.63 21.39 -3.70
C LEU A 560 4.75 20.16 -4.60
N PRO A 561 5.53 20.26 -5.70
CA PRO A 561 5.84 19.12 -6.56
C PRO A 561 6.43 17.94 -5.77
N ASN A 562 6.17 16.72 -6.22
CA ASN A 562 6.66 15.48 -5.63
C ASN A 562 6.12 15.18 -4.22
N THR A 563 4.96 15.72 -3.86
CA THR A 563 4.27 15.41 -2.59
C THR A 563 3.16 14.39 -2.76
N ASN A 564 2.41 14.42 -3.86
CA ASN A 564 1.32 13.46 -4.09
C ASN A 564 1.83 12.16 -4.73
N LEU A 565 1.19 11.02 -4.42
CA LEU A 565 1.59 9.72 -4.95
C LEU A 565 1.21 9.51 -6.42
N MET A 566 0.19 10.22 -6.92
CA MET A 566 -0.36 10.03 -8.27
C MET A 566 0.25 10.98 -9.30
N THR A 567 0.82 12.10 -8.86
CA THR A 567 1.42 13.12 -9.73
C THR A 567 2.66 13.75 -9.10
N TRP A 568 3.68 14.02 -9.89
CA TRP A 568 4.85 14.81 -9.45
C TRP A 568 4.62 16.31 -9.53
N GLU A 569 3.54 16.76 -10.15
CA GLU A 569 3.20 18.16 -10.33
C GLU A 569 2.75 18.83 -9.02
N ASN A 570 2.58 20.15 -9.05
CA ASN A 570 1.86 20.84 -7.99
C ASN A 570 0.45 20.30 -7.84
N THR A 571 -0.08 20.39 -6.62
CA THR A 571 -1.47 19.99 -6.36
C THR A 571 -2.25 21.14 -5.73
N PHE A 572 -3.52 21.25 -6.11
CA PHE A 572 -4.49 22.05 -5.38
C PHE A 572 -5.17 21.18 -4.32
N ILE A 573 -5.14 21.62 -3.07
CA ILE A 573 -5.78 20.93 -1.95
C ILE A 573 -6.82 21.87 -1.37
N PRO A 574 -8.12 21.61 -1.60
CA PRO A 574 -9.19 22.46 -1.06
C PRO A 574 -9.26 22.35 0.46
N GLY A 575 -9.50 23.44 1.17
CA GLY A 575 -9.50 23.47 2.62
C GLY A 575 -10.41 24.52 3.24
N LEU A 576 -10.65 24.36 4.54
CA LEU A 576 -11.38 25.26 5.41
C LEU A 576 -10.52 25.58 6.63
N GLU A 577 -10.37 26.86 6.98
CA GLU A 577 -9.57 27.32 8.10
C GLU A 577 -10.38 28.21 9.04
N GLY A 578 -10.17 28.08 10.34
CA GLY A 578 -10.79 28.95 11.33
C GLY A 578 -10.06 28.92 12.67
N THR A 579 -10.22 30.00 13.45
CA THR A 579 -9.68 30.13 14.80
C THR A 579 -10.77 29.87 15.83
N PHE A 580 -10.49 29.01 16.80
CA PHE A 580 -11.43 28.57 17.81
C PHE A 580 -10.80 28.73 19.21
N GLY A 581 -11.49 29.45 20.07
CA GLY A 581 -11.09 29.63 21.46
C GLY A 581 -11.42 28.45 22.34
N LYS A 582 -11.10 28.55 23.63
CA LYS A 582 -11.46 27.54 24.65
C LYS A 582 -12.95 27.21 24.61
N GLY A 583 -13.27 25.92 24.66
CA GLY A 583 -14.65 25.41 24.65
C GLY A 583 -14.85 24.17 23.79
N THR A 584 -16.11 23.83 23.59
CA THR A 584 -16.54 22.73 22.71
C THR A 584 -17.12 23.30 21.42
N HIS A 585 -16.61 22.81 20.29
CA HIS A 585 -17.03 23.24 18.95
C HIS A 585 -17.44 22.03 18.12
N TRP A 586 -18.51 22.19 17.34
CA TRP A 586 -18.98 21.20 16.39
C TRP A 586 -18.75 21.68 14.96
N LEU A 587 -18.03 20.90 14.18
CA LEU A 587 -17.71 21.22 12.80
C LEU A 587 -18.34 20.18 11.88
N GLY A 588 -19.00 20.63 10.82
CA GLY A 588 -19.57 19.78 9.77
C GLY A 588 -18.97 20.14 8.42
N THR A 589 -18.47 19.15 7.69
CA THR A 589 -17.76 19.33 6.43
C THR A 589 -18.24 18.31 5.41
N GLY A 590 -18.41 18.74 4.16
CA GLY A 590 -18.64 17.89 2.99
C GLY A 590 -17.42 17.91 2.07
N VAL A 591 -17.01 16.74 1.60
CA VAL A 591 -15.91 16.59 0.63
C VAL A 591 -16.37 15.74 -0.53
N VAL A 592 -16.07 16.18 -1.76
CA VAL A 592 -16.28 15.43 -3.02
C VAL A 592 -14.99 15.46 -3.82
N ALA A 593 -14.64 14.32 -4.40
CA ALA A 593 -13.59 14.26 -5.41
C ALA A 593 -13.83 13.08 -6.36
N HIS A 594 -13.74 13.33 -7.67
CA HIS A 594 -13.87 12.30 -8.70
C HIS A 594 -13.20 12.76 -9.99
N GLN A 595 -12.64 11.83 -10.77
CA GLN A 595 -12.04 12.15 -12.09
C GLN A 595 -13.10 12.49 -13.15
N ASP A 596 -14.31 11.93 -13.08
CA ASP A 596 -15.43 12.35 -13.91
C ASP A 596 -15.96 13.69 -13.41
N ARG A 597 -15.76 14.75 -14.18
CA ARG A 597 -16.12 16.13 -13.86
C ARG A 597 -17.62 16.35 -13.83
N ASP A 598 -18.32 15.78 -14.80
CA ASP A 598 -19.76 15.99 -14.96
C ASP A 598 -20.52 15.32 -13.81
N TYR A 599 -20.15 14.08 -13.49
CA TYR A 599 -20.64 13.39 -12.30
C TYR A 599 -20.33 14.17 -11.01
N SER A 600 -19.12 14.67 -10.86
CA SER A 600 -18.73 15.45 -9.68
C SER A 600 -19.56 16.72 -9.51
N LEU A 601 -19.82 17.44 -10.60
CA LEU A 601 -20.63 18.65 -10.57
C LEU A 601 -22.10 18.36 -10.28
N GLU A 602 -22.64 17.24 -10.74
CA GLU A 602 -23.98 16.77 -10.36
C GLU A 602 -24.05 16.51 -8.85
N VAL A 603 -23.12 15.73 -8.31
CA VAL A 603 -23.00 15.48 -6.86
C VAL A 603 -22.85 16.79 -6.10
N TRP A 604 -21.93 17.66 -6.53
CA TRP A 604 -21.65 18.95 -5.89
C TRP A 604 -22.87 19.88 -5.84
N ASN A 605 -23.68 19.92 -6.90
CA ASN A 605 -24.90 20.73 -6.97
C ASN A 605 -26.06 20.16 -6.15
N ASN A 606 -26.00 18.88 -5.78
CA ASN A 606 -26.94 18.23 -4.87
C ASN A 606 -26.43 18.22 -3.43
N ARG A 607 -26.09 19.39 -2.92
CA ARG A 607 -25.44 19.60 -1.61
C ARG A 607 -26.26 19.06 -0.45
N PRO A 608 -25.65 18.29 0.47
CA PRO A 608 -26.31 17.90 1.70
C PRO A 608 -26.41 19.09 2.66
N LYS A 609 -27.45 19.05 3.48
CA LYS A 609 -27.56 19.85 4.72
C LYS A 609 -27.42 18.90 5.89
N ILE A 610 -26.78 19.36 6.93
CA ILE A 610 -26.70 18.64 8.20
C ILE A 610 -27.47 19.40 9.26
N ASP A 611 -28.21 18.66 10.06
CA ASP A 611 -28.91 19.16 11.23
C ASP A 611 -28.53 18.32 12.43
N PHE A 612 -28.08 18.98 13.47
CA PHE A 612 -27.57 18.37 14.68
C PHE A 612 -28.50 18.69 15.85
N ASP A 613 -29.04 17.67 16.53
CA ASP A 613 -30.06 17.83 17.59
C ASP A 613 -29.48 18.36 18.91
N GLY A 614 -28.23 18.78 18.92
CA GLY A 614 -27.55 19.31 20.11
C GLY A 614 -27.04 18.24 21.09
N THR A 615 -27.32 16.95 20.85
CA THR A 615 -26.88 15.83 21.70
C THR A 615 -26.05 14.81 20.93
N THR A 616 -26.70 13.86 20.25
CA THR A 616 -26.03 12.81 19.47
C THR A 616 -26.74 12.52 18.15
N GLY A 617 -27.88 13.11 17.88
CA GLY A 617 -28.64 12.90 16.65
C GLY A 617 -28.14 13.77 15.52
N LEU A 618 -27.81 13.17 14.38
CA LEU A 618 -27.43 13.84 13.15
C LEU A 618 -28.42 13.48 12.06
N THR A 619 -28.96 14.48 11.40
CA THR A 619 -29.70 14.32 10.16
C THR A 619 -28.89 14.87 9.00
N ILE A 620 -28.69 14.08 7.96
CA ILE A 620 -28.08 14.48 6.70
C ILE A 620 -29.15 14.36 5.63
N GLN A 621 -29.39 15.41 4.85
CA GLN A 621 -30.38 15.38 3.78
C GLN A 621 -29.96 16.24 2.59
N ASN A 622 -30.28 15.77 1.39
CA ASN A 622 -30.24 16.55 0.15
C ASN A 622 -31.61 16.48 -0.55
N LYS A 623 -31.69 16.86 -1.83
CA LYS A 623 -32.93 16.82 -2.60
C LYS A 623 -33.51 15.41 -2.75
N ASN A 624 -32.66 14.40 -2.77
CA ASN A 624 -32.99 13.02 -3.15
C ASN A 624 -33.13 12.09 -1.94
N ASN A 625 -32.36 12.35 -0.86
CA ASN A 625 -32.22 11.40 0.23
C ASN A 625 -32.16 12.06 1.61
N LYS A 626 -32.54 11.29 2.63
CA LYS A 626 -32.46 11.69 4.04
C LYS A 626 -31.95 10.54 4.89
N LYS A 627 -30.90 10.79 5.66
CA LYS A 627 -30.27 9.83 6.57
C LYS A 627 -30.27 10.38 7.99
N ARG A 628 -30.71 9.55 8.95
CA ARG A 628 -30.64 9.88 10.38
C ARG A 628 -29.68 8.93 11.06
N LEU A 629 -28.75 9.47 11.82
CA LEU A 629 -27.71 8.74 12.52
C LEU A 629 -27.68 9.14 13.99
N LYS A 630 -27.31 8.20 14.84
CA LYS A 630 -26.90 8.48 16.22
C LYS A 630 -25.38 8.46 16.27
N LEU A 631 -24.79 9.61 16.56
CA LEU A 631 -23.35 9.75 16.78
C LEU A 631 -22.99 9.13 18.15
N CYS A 632 -22.16 8.10 18.13
CA CYS A 632 -21.77 7.34 19.33
C CYS A 632 -20.44 7.81 19.87
#